data_6704f7bb4ae9a47c1a3f11196acc86ce
#
_entry.id   6704f7bb4ae9a47c1a3f11196acc86ce
#
_cell.length_a   1.000
_cell.length_b   1.000
_cell.length_c   1.000
_cell.angle_alpha   90.00
_cell.angle_beta   90.00
_cell.angle_gamma   90.00
#
_symmetry.space_group_name_H-M   'P 1'
#
loop_
_entity.id
_entity.type
_entity.pdbx_description
1 polymer ?
#
loop_
_entity_poly.entity_id
_entity_poly.type
_entity_poly.pdbx_seq_one_letter_code
_entity_poly.pdbx_strand_id
1 'polypeptide(L)'
;MDPGTTAPQSAEASTQVRSSGANVQVSHRRSRESGRLIPGWWPLLVILAVQAALTLRLVGADTAFMDEATYLWAGHLQWAHWLHGTPLPPFPIYFSGAPVVYPPLGALADSVGGLAGARVLSLVFMLGATALLWGAASRLYGRRAAFFAAALFAVLGPTLHLGAFATYDALSVFLVALAAWCVIRAGDQGEGTGWMVAAGASLAAANAAAYSSALFDVVVLALALLTAFPAGRRLAARRCATLLTVVVALITAGLLIGGRSYLTGIVQTTVARVAGGQSPLSVLASAWSWTAVVVILAVAGVVISWVERQGWAQTWLLAVLAAAALLGPLEQARLHTIASLNKHVGLGAWFAAIAAGYAVDRFIAAAPAGRAQALTMGAFVVALVFPVSLGASQSWAFSTDWQNASSFIAIFRPLADNGNGHLLVEDASIARYYLPAGSQWQRWSSTRNIVLPSGDNIGGPSSTAGVTGAGNTGVFSEFIARGYFSVVALNFADTTALDHQIRADLRRNHHYKIIAVVPYGTEVPPLGQGTYVIWRYEP
;
A
#
# COMPACT_ATOMS: atom_id res chain seq x y z
N MET A 1 -50.30 -49.64 -76.74
CA MET A 1 -51.52 -49.15 -76.11
C MET A 1 -51.18 -48.64 -74.73
N ASP A 2 -51.18 -47.38 -74.63
CA ASP A 2 -51.11 -46.60 -73.38
C ASP A 2 -52.38 -46.75 -72.54
N PRO A 3 -52.48 -46.55 -71.27
CA PRO A 3 -52.18 -45.31 -70.62
C PRO A 3 -51.55 -45.49 -69.20
N GLY A 4 -50.74 -44.64 -68.74
CA GLY A 4 -50.79 -43.44 -67.96
C GLY A 4 -51.37 -43.57 -66.55
N THR A 5 -50.53 -43.54 -65.51
CA THR A 5 -51.02 -43.20 -64.17
C THR A 5 -49.94 -42.40 -63.38
N THR A 6 -50.27 -41.18 -63.08
CA THR A 6 -49.57 -40.23 -62.24
C THR A 6 -49.60 -40.67 -60.77
N ALA A 7 -48.46 -40.69 -60.11
CA ALA A 7 -48.33 -40.83 -58.66
C ALA A 7 -48.18 -39.43 -57.98
N PRO A 8 -48.74 -39.19 -56.78
CA PRO A 8 -48.65 -37.92 -56.07
C PRO A 8 -47.36 -37.81 -55.24
N GLN A 9 -46.78 -36.64 -55.30
CA GLN A 9 -45.66 -36.22 -54.42
C GLN A 9 -46.13 -36.13 -52.96
N SER A 10 -45.51 -36.91 -52.10
CA SER A 10 -45.60 -36.74 -50.64
C SER A 10 -44.66 -35.62 -50.16
N ALA A 11 -45.26 -34.56 -49.64
CA ALA A 11 -44.55 -33.47 -48.97
C ALA A 11 -44.00 -33.93 -47.61
N GLU A 12 -42.68 -34.06 -47.47
CA GLU A 12 -42.02 -34.18 -46.18
C GLU A 12 -41.99 -32.80 -45.48
N ALA A 13 -42.82 -32.69 -44.45
CA ALA A 13 -42.77 -31.57 -43.52
C ALA A 13 -41.58 -31.74 -42.56
N SER A 14 -40.44 -31.10 -42.86
CA SER A 14 -39.31 -30.98 -41.92
C SER A 14 -39.64 -30.01 -40.79
N THR A 15 -39.94 -30.57 -39.64
CA THR A 15 -40.12 -29.83 -38.39
C THR A 15 -38.76 -29.25 -37.96
N GLN A 16 -38.49 -27.99 -38.28
CA GLN A 16 -37.36 -27.22 -37.68
C GLN A 16 -37.70 -26.93 -36.23
N VAL A 17 -37.05 -27.66 -35.32
CA VAL A 17 -36.97 -27.31 -33.92
C VAL A 17 -36.11 -26.06 -33.81
N ARG A 18 -36.74 -24.89 -33.67
CA ARG A 18 -36.07 -23.64 -33.27
C ARG A 18 -35.58 -23.79 -31.84
N SER A 19 -34.28 -24.10 -31.67
CA SER A 19 -33.58 -23.88 -30.41
C SER A 19 -33.44 -22.37 -30.19
N SER A 20 -34.32 -21.81 -29.35
CA SER A 20 -34.24 -20.45 -28.85
C SER A 20 -33.05 -20.36 -27.90
N GLY A 21 -31.85 -20.31 -28.45
CA GLY A 21 -30.66 -19.88 -27.72
C GLY A 21 -30.79 -18.37 -27.47
N ALA A 22 -31.13 -17.99 -26.23
CA ALA A 22 -31.06 -16.62 -25.80
C ALA A 22 -29.60 -16.18 -25.82
N ASN A 23 -29.14 -15.69 -26.98
CA ASN A 23 -27.93 -14.88 -27.07
C ASN A 23 -28.17 -13.59 -26.27
N VAL A 24 -27.71 -13.54 -25.03
CA VAL A 24 -27.52 -12.29 -24.32
C VAL A 24 -26.37 -11.57 -25.02
N GLN A 25 -26.66 -10.93 -26.13
CA GLN A 25 -25.81 -9.88 -26.67
C GLN A 25 -25.83 -8.75 -25.66
N VAL A 26 -24.70 -8.59 -24.92
CA VAL A 26 -24.36 -7.33 -24.29
C VAL A 26 -24.27 -6.32 -25.44
N SER A 27 -25.39 -5.65 -25.72
CA SER A 27 -25.46 -4.60 -26.70
C SER A 27 -24.66 -3.42 -26.20
N HIS A 28 -23.39 -3.33 -26.61
CA HIS A 28 -22.68 -2.08 -26.63
C HIS A 28 -23.42 -1.10 -27.56
N ARG A 29 -24.47 -0.49 -27.06
CA ARG A 29 -25.08 0.68 -27.67
C ARG A 29 -24.02 1.80 -27.63
N ARG A 30 -23.16 1.82 -28.64
CA ARG A 30 -22.39 3.02 -28.98
C ARG A 30 -23.41 4.09 -29.43
N SER A 31 -23.96 4.83 -28.49
CA SER A 31 -24.59 6.10 -28.79
C SER A 31 -23.51 6.99 -29.44
N ARG A 32 -23.66 7.24 -30.72
CA ARG A 32 -22.94 8.31 -31.42
C ARG A 32 -23.37 9.63 -30.79
N GLU A 33 -22.61 10.06 -29.75
CA GLU A 33 -22.65 11.45 -29.32
C GLU A 33 -21.86 12.29 -30.32
N SER A 34 -22.56 12.78 -31.34
CA SER A 34 -22.09 13.89 -32.16
C SER A 34 -22.19 15.18 -31.34
N GLY A 35 -21.06 15.83 -31.12
CA GLY A 35 -21.04 17.25 -30.77
C GLY A 35 -20.65 17.62 -29.35
N ARG A 36 -19.50 17.17 -28.81
CA ARG A 36 -18.84 17.88 -27.70
C ARG A 36 -17.34 17.90 -27.91
N LEU A 37 -16.79 19.11 -28.02
CA LEU A 37 -15.36 19.42 -28.10
C LEU A 37 -14.58 19.06 -26.80
N ILE A 38 -15.26 18.64 -25.72
CA ILE A 38 -14.63 18.31 -24.44
C ILE A 38 -14.40 16.80 -24.40
N PRO A 39 -13.14 16.33 -24.33
CA PRO A 39 -12.82 14.92 -24.22
C PRO A 39 -13.49 14.29 -23.01
N GLY A 40 -14.07 13.09 -23.14
CA GLY A 40 -14.79 12.42 -22.04
C GLY A 40 -13.94 12.00 -20.84
N TRP A 41 -12.65 12.36 -20.79
CA TRP A 41 -11.71 12.11 -19.71
C TRP A 41 -11.42 13.34 -18.82
N TRP A 42 -11.96 14.54 -19.15
CA TRP A 42 -11.73 15.75 -18.34
C TRP A 42 -12.12 15.62 -16.86
N PRO A 43 -13.19 14.86 -16.46
CA PRO A 43 -13.50 14.70 -15.05
C PRO A 43 -12.41 13.96 -14.28
N LEU A 44 -11.70 13.03 -14.93
CA LEU A 44 -10.55 12.38 -14.33
C LEU A 44 -9.44 13.38 -14.02
N LEU A 45 -9.15 14.32 -14.92
CA LEU A 45 -8.14 15.35 -14.65
C LEU A 45 -8.48 16.22 -13.44
N VAL A 46 -9.76 16.57 -13.27
CA VAL A 46 -10.18 17.30 -12.07
C VAL A 46 -9.95 16.49 -10.80
N ILE A 47 -10.30 15.20 -10.81
CA ILE A 47 -10.07 14.32 -9.66
C ILE A 47 -8.56 14.23 -9.35
N LEU A 48 -7.74 13.99 -10.36
CA LEU A 48 -6.28 13.90 -10.19
C LEU A 48 -5.68 15.22 -9.71
N ALA A 49 -6.17 16.36 -10.19
CA ALA A 49 -5.75 17.69 -9.75
C ALA A 49 -6.11 17.93 -8.27
N VAL A 50 -7.32 17.56 -7.85
CA VAL A 50 -7.75 17.65 -6.45
C VAL A 50 -6.90 16.76 -5.56
N GLN A 51 -6.70 15.50 -5.96
CA GLN A 51 -5.83 14.56 -5.24
C GLN A 51 -4.41 15.11 -5.12
N ALA A 52 -3.82 15.58 -6.22
CA ALA A 52 -2.49 16.17 -6.23
C ALA A 52 -2.40 17.37 -5.30
N ALA A 53 -3.35 18.31 -5.36
CA ALA A 53 -3.37 19.51 -4.52
C ALA A 53 -3.46 19.15 -3.02
N LEU A 54 -4.35 18.20 -2.66
CA LEU A 54 -4.51 17.75 -1.29
C LEU A 54 -3.30 16.98 -0.77
N THR A 55 -2.60 16.24 -1.63
CA THR A 55 -1.40 15.48 -1.27
C THR A 55 -0.16 16.36 -1.19
N LEU A 56 0.04 17.28 -2.14
CA LEU A 56 1.23 18.15 -2.18
C LEU A 56 1.37 19.02 -0.93
N ARG A 57 0.27 19.41 -0.28
CA ARG A 57 0.32 20.13 1.00
C ARG A 57 0.98 19.32 2.13
N LEU A 58 1.00 17.98 2.01
CA LEU A 58 1.55 17.06 3.01
C LEU A 58 3.03 16.76 2.78
N VAL A 59 3.54 16.97 1.56
CA VAL A 59 4.91 16.60 1.17
C VAL A 59 5.98 17.22 2.08
N GLY A 60 5.74 18.44 2.56
CA GLY A 60 6.64 19.15 3.47
C GLY A 60 6.16 19.19 4.93
N ALA A 61 5.18 18.38 5.33
CA ALA A 61 4.52 18.51 6.63
C ALA A 61 5.44 18.22 7.82
N ASP A 62 6.37 17.26 7.69
CA ASP A 62 7.31 16.89 8.75
C ASP A 62 8.61 16.29 8.18
N THR A 63 9.60 16.05 9.06
CA THR A 63 10.81 15.27 8.75
C THR A 63 10.45 13.84 8.36
N ALA A 64 11.43 13.07 7.86
CA ALA A 64 11.18 11.68 7.49
C ALA A 64 10.67 10.87 8.67
N PHE A 65 9.61 10.10 8.46
CA PHE A 65 9.21 9.03 9.36
C PHE A 65 10.24 7.90 9.34
N MET A 66 10.28 7.09 10.38
CA MET A 66 11.20 5.95 10.51
C MET A 66 11.26 5.05 9.27
N ASP A 67 10.10 4.71 8.69
CA ASP A 67 10.04 3.86 7.50
C ASP A 67 10.61 4.59 6.27
N GLU A 68 10.25 5.87 6.05
CA GLU A 68 10.79 6.67 4.94
C GLU A 68 12.31 6.76 5.04
N ALA A 69 12.81 7.13 6.22
CA ALA A 69 14.23 7.24 6.51
C ALA A 69 14.97 5.92 6.24
N THR A 70 14.41 4.79 6.71
CA THR A 70 15.00 3.46 6.53
C THR A 70 15.05 3.06 5.06
N TYR A 71 13.97 3.26 4.29
CA TYR A 71 13.95 2.83 2.89
C TYR A 71 14.81 3.71 2.00
N LEU A 72 14.81 5.03 2.22
CA LEU A 72 15.65 5.94 1.44
C LEU A 72 17.14 5.71 1.75
N TRP A 73 17.50 5.59 3.02
CA TRP A 73 18.86 5.23 3.43
C TRP A 73 19.31 3.89 2.84
N ALA A 74 18.46 2.85 2.91
CA ALA A 74 18.77 1.55 2.31
C ALA A 74 18.94 1.64 0.80
N GLY A 75 18.15 2.47 0.14
CA GLY A 75 18.26 2.69 -1.31
C GLY A 75 19.58 3.37 -1.69
N HIS A 76 20.03 4.36 -0.94
CA HIS A 76 21.35 4.99 -1.16
C HIS A 76 22.49 3.99 -0.96
N LEU A 77 22.41 3.16 0.08
CA LEU A 77 23.41 2.09 0.27
C LEU A 77 23.35 1.04 -0.82
N GLN A 78 22.16 0.70 -1.34
CA GLN A 78 22.01 -0.24 -2.44
C GLN A 78 22.68 0.29 -3.74
N TRP A 79 22.52 1.57 -4.05
CA TRP A 79 23.24 2.21 -5.16
C TRP A 79 24.75 2.22 -4.93
N ALA A 80 25.22 2.55 -3.71
CA ALA A 80 26.64 2.50 -3.37
C ALA A 80 27.21 1.08 -3.51
N HIS A 81 26.42 0.06 -3.13
CA HIS A 81 26.80 -1.34 -3.33
C HIS A 81 26.95 -1.70 -4.81
N TRP A 82 25.97 -1.37 -5.63
CA TRP A 82 25.98 -1.71 -7.05
C TRP A 82 27.10 -0.98 -7.83
N LEU A 83 27.41 0.25 -7.45
CA LEU A 83 28.40 1.08 -8.15
C LEU A 83 29.82 0.92 -7.60
N HIS A 84 29.97 0.62 -6.31
CA HIS A 84 31.26 0.69 -5.62
C HIS A 84 31.57 -0.55 -4.75
N GLY A 85 30.67 -1.55 -4.70
CA GLY A 85 30.87 -2.75 -3.89
C GLY A 85 30.77 -2.52 -2.37
N THR A 86 30.18 -1.41 -1.93
CA THR A 86 30.03 -1.08 -0.50
C THR A 86 29.25 -2.18 0.23
N PRO A 87 29.70 -2.66 1.41
CA PRO A 87 28.98 -3.66 2.19
C PRO A 87 27.58 -3.19 2.59
N LEU A 88 26.60 -4.11 2.54
CA LEU A 88 25.21 -3.84 2.92
C LEU A 88 24.86 -4.45 4.27
N PRO A 89 24.00 -3.80 5.07
CA PRO A 89 23.25 -4.47 6.12
C PRO A 89 22.40 -5.61 5.54
N PRO A 90 22.03 -6.63 6.35
CA PRO A 90 21.17 -7.72 5.90
C PRO A 90 19.68 -7.27 5.78
N PHE A 91 19.42 -6.26 4.96
CA PHE A 91 18.09 -5.66 4.74
C PHE A 91 16.96 -6.66 4.49
N PRO A 92 17.17 -7.76 3.72
CA PRO A 92 16.10 -8.70 3.47
C PRO A 92 15.44 -9.28 4.73
N ILE A 93 16.16 -9.31 5.87
CA ILE A 93 15.65 -9.84 7.14
C ILE A 93 14.70 -8.86 7.85
N TYR A 94 14.85 -7.55 7.61
CA TYR A 94 14.08 -6.52 8.33
C TYR A 94 12.90 -5.98 7.55
N PHE A 95 12.96 -6.04 6.22
CA PHE A 95 11.98 -5.35 5.37
C PHE A 95 10.77 -6.25 5.07
N SER A 96 9.59 -5.67 5.14
CA SER A 96 8.33 -6.31 4.70
C SER A 96 8.12 -6.22 3.18
N GLY A 97 9.21 -6.12 2.43
CA GLY A 97 9.31 -6.11 0.98
C GLY A 97 10.76 -6.32 0.56
N ALA A 98 11.00 -6.59 -0.73
CA ALA A 98 12.35 -6.77 -1.25
C ALA A 98 13.10 -5.42 -1.28
N PRO A 99 14.27 -5.31 -0.61
CA PRO A 99 15.01 -4.05 -0.51
C PRO A 99 15.57 -3.56 -1.86
N VAL A 100 15.55 -4.38 -2.88
CA VAL A 100 16.01 -4.05 -4.25
C VAL A 100 14.91 -3.46 -5.14
N VAL A 101 13.65 -3.36 -4.67
CA VAL A 101 12.52 -2.88 -5.48
C VAL A 101 12.27 -1.40 -5.25
N TYR A 102 11.63 -1.02 -4.14
CA TYR A 102 11.30 0.38 -3.87
C TYR A 102 12.49 1.22 -3.39
N PRO A 103 13.33 0.74 -2.43
CA PRO A 103 14.37 1.58 -1.87
C PRO A 103 15.29 2.26 -2.91
N PRO A 104 15.80 1.57 -3.95
CA PRO A 104 16.61 2.23 -4.98
C PRO A 104 15.84 3.29 -5.78
N LEU A 105 14.56 3.05 -6.06
CA LEU A 105 13.70 4.03 -6.76
C LEU A 105 13.46 5.27 -5.90
N GLY A 106 13.15 5.05 -4.61
CA GLY A 106 12.97 6.12 -3.64
C GLY A 106 14.24 6.96 -3.48
N ALA A 107 15.41 6.31 -3.33
CA ALA A 107 16.70 6.99 -3.21
C ALA A 107 17.09 7.78 -4.48
N LEU A 108 16.71 7.31 -5.66
CA LEU A 108 16.90 8.08 -6.89
C LEU A 108 16.09 9.37 -6.89
N ALA A 109 14.82 9.29 -6.51
CA ALA A 109 13.95 10.47 -6.39
C ALA A 109 14.43 11.41 -5.28
N ASP A 110 14.90 10.86 -4.16
CA ASP A 110 15.51 11.59 -3.04
C ASP A 110 16.79 12.33 -3.48
N SER A 111 17.63 11.70 -4.29
CA SER A 111 18.85 12.34 -4.83
C SER A 111 18.56 13.58 -5.70
N VAL A 112 17.38 13.64 -6.32
CA VAL A 112 16.96 14.76 -7.17
C VAL A 112 16.27 15.87 -6.37
N GLY A 113 15.40 15.52 -5.44
CA GLY A 113 14.52 16.48 -4.76
C GLY A 113 14.46 16.31 -3.24
N GLY A 114 15.41 15.58 -2.63
CA GLY A 114 15.38 15.24 -1.21
C GLY A 114 14.13 14.43 -0.84
N LEU A 115 13.79 14.40 0.43
CA LEU A 115 12.58 13.74 0.93
C LEU A 115 11.32 14.14 0.15
N ALA A 116 11.20 15.41 -0.22
CA ALA A 116 10.08 15.90 -1.02
C ALA A 116 10.02 15.22 -2.40
N GLY A 117 11.15 15.00 -3.05
CA GLY A 117 11.24 14.26 -4.32
C GLY A 117 10.77 12.82 -4.19
N ALA A 118 11.19 12.12 -3.12
CA ALA A 118 10.74 10.75 -2.84
C ALA A 118 9.24 10.67 -2.54
N ARG A 119 8.69 11.64 -1.80
CA ARG A 119 7.24 11.76 -1.54
C ARG A 119 6.45 12.06 -2.82
N VAL A 120 6.96 12.92 -3.70
CA VAL A 120 6.34 13.18 -5.01
C VAL A 120 6.34 11.93 -5.90
N LEU A 121 7.36 11.06 -5.82
CA LEU A 121 7.32 9.77 -6.52
C LEU A 121 6.14 8.91 -6.04
N SER A 122 5.88 8.87 -4.73
CA SER A 122 4.70 8.19 -4.18
C SER A 122 3.38 8.81 -4.67
N LEU A 123 3.32 10.14 -4.81
CA LEU A 123 2.17 10.82 -5.42
C LEU A 123 1.93 10.34 -6.86
N VAL A 124 2.99 10.23 -7.67
CA VAL A 124 2.86 9.74 -9.06
C VAL A 124 2.26 8.33 -9.10
N PHE A 125 2.69 7.42 -8.22
CA PHE A 125 2.10 6.09 -8.12
C PHE A 125 0.62 6.14 -7.71
N MET A 126 0.25 6.97 -6.74
CA MET A 126 -1.14 7.06 -6.29
C MET A 126 -2.06 7.72 -7.33
N LEU A 127 -1.58 8.73 -8.07
CA LEU A 127 -2.30 9.30 -9.21
C LEU A 127 -2.50 8.23 -10.31
N GLY A 128 -1.47 7.44 -10.58
CA GLY A 128 -1.55 6.30 -11.50
C GLY A 128 -2.60 5.27 -11.05
N ALA A 129 -2.62 4.91 -9.75
CA ALA A 129 -3.61 4.00 -9.18
C ALA A 129 -5.05 4.54 -9.35
N THR A 130 -5.26 5.85 -9.13
CA THR A 130 -6.57 6.50 -9.34
C THR A 130 -6.97 6.51 -10.81
N ALA A 131 -6.04 6.74 -11.74
CA ALA A 131 -6.30 6.68 -13.17
C ALA A 131 -6.65 5.26 -13.63
N LEU A 132 -5.97 4.23 -13.09
CA LEU A 132 -6.28 2.82 -13.33
C LEU A 132 -7.65 2.45 -12.77
N LEU A 133 -8.02 2.97 -11.59
CA LEU A 133 -9.35 2.81 -11.01
C LEU A 133 -10.45 3.36 -11.92
N TRP A 134 -10.27 4.59 -12.42
CA TRP A 134 -11.16 5.16 -13.43
C TRP A 134 -11.28 4.25 -14.66
N GLY A 135 -10.15 3.77 -15.18
CA GLY A 135 -10.10 2.88 -16.33
C GLY A 135 -10.83 1.56 -16.08
N ALA A 136 -10.65 0.96 -14.90
CA ALA A 136 -11.31 -0.27 -14.48
C ALA A 136 -12.83 -0.08 -14.30
N ALA A 137 -13.23 0.89 -13.50
CA ALA A 137 -14.64 1.16 -13.22
C ALA A 137 -15.41 1.61 -14.46
N SER A 138 -14.79 2.40 -15.37
CA SER A 138 -15.46 2.82 -16.60
C SER A 138 -15.75 1.66 -17.57
N ARG A 139 -14.89 0.64 -17.58
CA ARG A 139 -15.12 -0.58 -18.38
C ARG A 139 -16.19 -1.47 -17.79
N LEU A 140 -16.17 -1.65 -16.48
CA LEU A 140 -17.13 -2.53 -15.80
C LEU A 140 -18.52 -1.90 -15.72
N TYR A 141 -18.62 -0.61 -15.40
CA TYR A 141 -19.89 0.01 -15.00
C TYR A 141 -20.15 1.38 -15.66
N GLY A 142 -19.29 1.82 -16.55
CA GLY A 142 -19.46 3.08 -17.29
C GLY A 142 -18.86 4.29 -16.58
N ARG A 143 -18.85 5.43 -17.30
CA ARG A 143 -18.11 6.65 -16.90
C ARG A 143 -18.62 7.30 -15.63
N ARG A 144 -19.93 7.25 -15.35
CA ARG A 144 -20.52 7.85 -14.17
C ARG A 144 -20.11 7.08 -12.90
N ALA A 145 -20.16 5.75 -12.95
CA ALA A 145 -19.62 4.89 -11.88
C ALA A 145 -18.12 5.15 -11.67
N ALA A 146 -17.34 5.27 -12.75
CA ALA A 146 -15.92 5.58 -12.68
C ALA A 146 -15.61 6.93 -12.02
N PHE A 147 -16.42 7.95 -12.29
CA PHE A 147 -16.27 9.27 -11.66
C PHE A 147 -16.38 9.17 -10.14
N PHE A 148 -17.43 8.53 -9.63
CA PHE A 148 -17.61 8.42 -8.18
C PHE A 148 -16.61 7.45 -7.53
N ALA A 149 -16.26 6.34 -8.21
CA ALA A 149 -15.23 5.43 -7.73
C ALA A 149 -13.88 6.15 -7.54
N ALA A 150 -13.42 6.83 -8.58
CA ALA A 150 -12.15 7.54 -8.55
C ALA A 150 -12.19 8.74 -7.58
N ALA A 151 -13.27 9.50 -7.52
CA ALA A 151 -13.42 10.63 -6.62
C ALA A 151 -13.39 10.19 -5.15
N LEU A 152 -14.14 9.13 -4.79
CA LEU A 152 -14.14 8.59 -3.43
C LEU A 152 -12.77 8.08 -3.00
N PHE A 153 -12.10 7.31 -3.88
CA PHE A 153 -10.76 6.79 -3.57
C PHE A 153 -9.71 7.90 -3.45
N ALA A 154 -9.71 8.85 -4.38
CA ALA A 154 -8.73 9.93 -4.45
C ALA A 154 -8.69 10.81 -3.19
N VAL A 155 -9.81 10.94 -2.49
CA VAL A 155 -9.94 11.85 -1.33
C VAL A 155 -9.91 11.13 0.02
N LEU A 156 -9.76 9.80 0.06
CA LEU A 156 -9.59 9.08 1.33
C LEU A 156 -8.32 9.54 2.05
N GLY A 157 -8.39 9.72 3.36
CA GLY A 157 -7.24 10.07 4.18
C GLY A 157 -6.03 9.15 3.98
N PRO A 158 -6.21 7.81 4.04
CA PRO A 158 -5.17 6.84 3.70
C PRO A 158 -4.57 7.02 2.30
N THR A 159 -5.39 7.27 1.27
CA THR A 159 -4.93 7.49 -0.11
C THR A 159 -4.06 8.75 -0.24
N LEU A 160 -4.50 9.85 0.38
CA LEU A 160 -3.77 11.12 0.36
C LEU A 160 -2.45 11.01 1.13
N HIS A 161 -2.45 10.35 2.29
CA HIS A 161 -1.26 10.10 3.08
C HIS A 161 -0.24 9.24 2.31
N LEU A 162 -0.66 8.12 1.70
CA LEU A 162 0.21 7.28 0.89
C LEU A 162 0.86 8.03 -0.28
N GLY A 163 0.17 9.00 -0.85
CA GLY A 163 0.73 9.85 -1.91
C GLY A 163 1.80 10.83 -1.42
N ALA A 164 1.87 11.11 -0.11
CA ALA A 164 2.87 11.99 0.49
C ALA A 164 3.84 11.25 1.41
N PHE A 165 3.97 9.92 1.27
CA PHE A 165 4.73 9.08 2.16
C PHE A 165 5.70 8.21 1.35
N ALA A 166 7.01 8.41 1.56
CA ALA A 166 8.07 7.82 0.74
C ALA A 166 8.35 6.36 1.16
N THR A 167 7.35 5.48 0.96
CA THR A 167 7.43 4.05 1.26
C THR A 167 6.98 3.21 0.06
N TYR A 168 7.26 1.91 0.11
CA TYR A 168 6.89 0.96 -0.95
C TYR A 168 5.37 0.79 -1.13
N ASP A 169 4.56 1.27 -0.18
CA ASP A 169 3.11 1.02 -0.17
C ASP A 169 2.41 1.66 -1.36
N ALA A 170 2.76 2.90 -1.72
CA ALA A 170 2.20 3.58 -2.89
C ALA A 170 2.50 2.83 -4.21
N LEU A 171 3.73 2.33 -4.37
CA LEU A 171 4.13 1.49 -5.50
C LEU A 171 3.32 0.19 -5.51
N SER A 172 3.13 -0.45 -4.36
CA SER A 172 2.35 -1.69 -4.24
C SER A 172 0.89 -1.49 -4.63
N VAL A 173 0.23 -0.40 -4.16
CA VAL A 173 -1.14 -0.04 -4.58
C VAL A 173 -1.23 0.15 -6.09
N PHE A 174 -0.28 0.87 -6.68
CA PHE A 174 -0.22 1.09 -8.12
C PHE A 174 -0.09 -0.23 -8.91
N LEU A 175 0.79 -1.13 -8.48
CA LEU A 175 1.05 -2.40 -9.17
C LEU A 175 -0.13 -3.37 -9.05
N VAL A 176 -0.80 -3.44 -7.89
CA VAL A 176 -2.04 -4.23 -7.72
C VAL A 176 -3.17 -3.65 -8.59
N ALA A 177 -3.29 -2.31 -8.62
CA ALA A 177 -4.26 -1.63 -9.49
C ALA A 177 -3.99 -1.90 -10.98
N LEU A 178 -2.70 -1.91 -11.39
CA LEU A 178 -2.28 -2.24 -12.75
C LEU A 178 -2.64 -3.70 -13.10
N ALA A 179 -2.40 -4.64 -12.19
CA ALA A 179 -2.76 -6.03 -12.36
C ALA A 179 -4.27 -6.20 -12.55
N ALA A 180 -5.08 -5.60 -11.68
CA ALA A 180 -6.53 -5.63 -11.79
C ALA A 180 -7.04 -5.01 -13.10
N TRP A 181 -6.45 -3.88 -13.50
CA TRP A 181 -6.78 -3.23 -14.78
C TRP A 181 -6.42 -4.11 -15.98
N CYS A 182 -5.25 -4.78 -15.98
CA CYS A 182 -4.85 -5.72 -17.03
C CYS A 182 -5.83 -6.89 -17.13
N VAL A 183 -6.28 -7.45 -16.00
CA VAL A 183 -7.31 -8.50 -15.97
C VAL A 183 -8.60 -8.03 -16.65
N ILE A 184 -9.07 -6.82 -16.34
CA ILE A 184 -10.29 -6.25 -16.95
C ILE A 184 -10.10 -6.00 -18.46
N ARG A 185 -8.91 -5.52 -18.86
CA ARG A 185 -8.56 -5.33 -20.28
C ARG A 185 -8.54 -6.63 -21.07
N ALA A 186 -8.13 -7.74 -20.46
CA ALA A 186 -8.19 -9.04 -21.10
C ALA A 186 -9.61 -9.42 -21.57
N GLY A 187 -10.65 -8.89 -20.90
CA GLY A 187 -12.06 -9.08 -21.28
C GLY A 187 -12.40 -8.55 -22.67
N ASP A 188 -11.75 -7.49 -23.13
CA ASP A 188 -12.01 -6.83 -24.41
C ASP A 188 -11.38 -7.57 -25.60
N GLN A 189 -10.46 -8.51 -25.38
CA GLN A 189 -9.52 -9.02 -26.40
C GLN A 189 -9.50 -10.55 -26.53
N GLY A 190 -10.63 -11.19 -26.71
CA GLY A 190 -10.67 -12.65 -26.96
C GLY A 190 -9.93 -13.46 -25.89
N GLU A 191 -8.81 -14.09 -26.22
CA GLU A 191 -8.03 -14.86 -25.24
C GLU A 191 -7.31 -13.99 -24.20
N GLY A 192 -6.84 -12.80 -24.56
CA GLY A 192 -6.24 -11.80 -23.67
C GLY A 192 -4.99 -12.27 -22.92
N THR A 193 -4.26 -13.29 -23.43
CA THR A 193 -3.13 -13.93 -22.74
C THR A 193 -2.02 -12.94 -22.37
N GLY A 194 -1.68 -12.00 -23.27
CA GLY A 194 -0.66 -10.99 -22.99
C GLY A 194 -1.02 -10.09 -21.79
N TRP A 195 -2.30 -9.72 -21.67
CA TRP A 195 -2.78 -8.96 -20.52
C TRP A 195 -2.75 -9.76 -19.23
N MET A 196 -3.00 -11.08 -19.29
CA MET A 196 -2.89 -11.95 -18.11
C MET A 196 -1.45 -12.14 -17.64
N VAL A 197 -0.49 -12.21 -18.58
CA VAL A 197 0.94 -12.22 -18.27
C VAL A 197 1.35 -10.90 -17.62
N ALA A 198 0.93 -9.76 -18.17
CA ALA A 198 1.19 -8.43 -17.59
C ALA A 198 0.57 -8.30 -16.18
N ALA A 199 -0.65 -8.83 -15.98
CA ALA A 199 -1.29 -8.85 -14.65
C ALA A 199 -0.47 -9.68 -13.65
N GLY A 200 -0.03 -10.89 -14.04
CA GLY A 200 0.80 -11.75 -13.19
C GLY A 200 2.15 -11.11 -12.86
N ALA A 201 2.81 -10.48 -13.82
CA ALA A 201 4.05 -9.77 -13.60
C ALA A 201 3.86 -8.57 -12.65
N SER A 202 2.77 -7.81 -12.81
CA SER A 202 2.44 -6.69 -11.92
C SER A 202 2.17 -7.16 -10.48
N LEU A 203 1.44 -8.28 -10.29
CA LEU A 203 1.21 -8.86 -8.95
C LEU A 203 2.52 -9.35 -8.33
N ALA A 204 3.35 -10.07 -9.08
CA ALA A 204 4.64 -10.51 -8.55
C ALA A 204 5.53 -9.33 -8.13
N ALA A 205 5.53 -8.25 -8.93
CA ALA A 205 6.24 -7.00 -8.59
C ALA A 205 5.62 -6.30 -7.36
N ALA A 206 4.28 -6.29 -7.21
CA ALA A 206 3.60 -5.76 -6.03
C ALA A 206 3.98 -6.55 -4.78
N ASN A 207 3.96 -7.89 -4.85
CA ASN A 207 4.33 -8.79 -3.75
C ASN A 207 5.81 -8.65 -3.38
N ALA A 208 6.68 -8.40 -4.36
CA ALA A 208 8.07 -8.08 -4.09
C ALA A 208 8.24 -6.68 -3.47
N ALA A 209 7.45 -5.69 -3.89
CA ALA A 209 7.51 -4.35 -3.30
C ALA A 209 7.02 -4.35 -1.84
N ALA A 210 5.89 -4.99 -1.55
CA ALA A 210 5.32 -5.11 -0.21
C ALA A 210 4.66 -6.49 -0.04
N TYR A 211 5.17 -7.34 0.84
CA TYR A 211 4.67 -8.71 1.02
C TYR A 211 3.19 -8.77 1.42
N SER A 212 2.68 -7.73 2.07
CA SER A 212 1.26 -7.61 2.45
C SER A 212 0.32 -7.52 1.24
N SER A 213 0.80 -7.15 0.05
CA SER A 213 -0.03 -7.09 -1.16
C SER A 213 -0.50 -8.47 -1.62
N ALA A 214 0.20 -9.56 -1.24
CA ALA A 214 -0.19 -10.93 -1.55
C ALA A 214 -1.59 -11.30 -1.02
N LEU A 215 -2.09 -10.61 0.00
CA LEU A 215 -3.47 -10.73 0.47
C LEU A 215 -4.49 -10.41 -0.64
N PHE A 216 -4.11 -9.58 -1.61
CA PHE A 216 -4.99 -9.13 -2.69
C PHE A 216 -4.88 -9.97 -3.96
N ASP A 217 -3.95 -10.93 -4.03
CA ASP A 217 -3.82 -11.86 -5.17
C ASP A 217 -5.12 -12.64 -5.38
N VAL A 218 -5.78 -13.06 -4.28
CA VAL A 218 -7.07 -13.77 -4.34
C VAL A 218 -8.18 -12.89 -4.95
N VAL A 219 -8.14 -11.58 -4.72
CA VAL A 219 -9.11 -10.63 -5.28
C VAL A 219 -8.91 -10.50 -6.79
N VAL A 220 -7.64 -10.35 -7.23
CA VAL A 220 -7.31 -10.25 -8.66
C VAL A 220 -7.57 -11.57 -9.38
N LEU A 221 -7.35 -12.71 -8.74
CA LEU A 221 -7.67 -14.03 -9.26
C LEU A 221 -9.20 -14.20 -9.40
N ALA A 222 -9.97 -13.81 -8.39
CA ALA A 222 -11.43 -13.82 -8.45
C ALA A 222 -11.97 -12.87 -9.53
N LEU A 223 -11.34 -11.71 -9.72
CA LEU A 223 -11.64 -10.78 -10.80
C LEU A 223 -11.40 -11.45 -12.18
N ALA A 224 -10.27 -12.15 -12.35
CA ALA A 224 -9.96 -12.88 -13.59
C ALA A 224 -10.99 -14.00 -13.86
N LEU A 225 -11.39 -14.72 -12.81
CA LEU A 225 -12.42 -15.76 -12.90
C LEU A 225 -13.78 -15.17 -13.29
N LEU A 226 -14.28 -14.21 -12.52
CA LEU A 226 -15.66 -13.71 -12.64
C LEU A 226 -15.88 -12.89 -13.91
N THR A 227 -14.88 -12.16 -14.39
CA THR A 227 -14.99 -11.42 -15.67
C THR A 227 -14.93 -12.31 -16.90
N ALA A 228 -14.28 -13.48 -16.80
CA ALA A 228 -14.18 -14.42 -17.92
C ALA A 228 -15.29 -15.49 -17.92
N PHE A 229 -15.88 -15.77 -16.75
CA PHE A 229 -16.85 -16.87 -16.59
C PHE A 229 -18.07 -16.79 -17.54
N PRO A 230 -18.66 -15.61 -17.81
CA PRO A 230 -19.76 -15.48 -18.75
C PRO A 230 -19.40 -15.92 -20.19
N ALA A 231 -18.12 -15.79 -20.59
CA ALA A 231 -17.61 -16.21 -21.89
C ALA A 231 -17.26 -17.71 -21.94
N GLY A 232 -17.18 -18.39 -20.82
CA GLY A 232 -17.01 -19.84 -20.69
C GLY A 232 -15.98 -20.27 -19.63
N ARG A 233 -16.27 -21.42 -19.00
CA ARG A 233 -15.45 -21.99 -17.90
C ARG A 233 -14.00 -22.27 -18.33
N ARG A 234 -13.78 -22.70 -19.57
CA ARG A 234 -12.43 -23.00 -20.10
C ARG A 234 -11.59 -21.72 -20.20
N LEU A 235 -12.18 -20.64 -20.68
CA LEU A 235 -11.49 -19.33 -20.75
C LEU A 235 -11.16 -18.82 -19.35
N ALA A 236 -12.11 -18.89 -18.41
CA ALA A 236 -11.91 -18.50 -17.04
C ALA A 236 -10.77 -19.29 -16.37
N ALA A 237 -10.79 -20.63 -16.51
CA ALA A 237 -9.74 -21.49 -15.97
C ALA A 237 -8.37 -21.17 -16.58
N ARG A 238 -8.29 -20.97 -17.92
CA ARG A 238 -7.06 -20.61 -18.61
C ARG A 238 -6.48 -19.27 -18.11
N ARG A 239 -7.31 -18.25 -17.95
CA ARG A 239 -6.89 -16.94 -17.43
C ARG A 239 -6.35 -17.04 -16.01
N CYS A 240 -7.07 -17.74 -15.13
CA CYS A 240 -6.61 -17.97 -13.77
C CYS A 240 -5.29 -18.77 -13.73
N ALA A 241 -5.17 -19.82 -14.55
CA ALA A 241 -3.95 -20.62 -14.64
C ALA A 241 -2.77 -19.78 -15.14
N THR A 242 -2.96 -18.97 -16.21
CA THR A 242 -1.89 -18.09 -16.73
C THR A 242 -1.43 -17.09 -15.66
N LEU A 243 -2.38 -16.41 -14.98
CA LEU A 243 -2.08 -15.45 -13.91
C LEU A 243 -1.26 -16.12 -12.80
N LEU A 244 -1.78 -17.23 -12.27
CA LEU A 244 -1.14 -17.96 -11.17
C LEU A 244 0.25 -18.48 -11.56
N THR A 245 0.39 -19.07 -12.75
CA THR A 245 1.69 -19.57 -13.23
C THR A 245 2.73 -18.46 -13.30
N VAL A 246 2.37 -17.28 -13.83
CA VAL A 246 3.31 -16.16 -13.94
C VAL A 246 3.69 -15.64 -12.56
N VAL A 247 2.72 -15.46 -11.64
CA VAL A 247 3.01 -15.01 -10.27
C VAL A 247 3.95 -15.98 -9.56
N VAL A 248 3.61 -17.29 -9.58
CA VAL A 248 4.41 -18.32 -8.91
C VAL A 248 5.80 -18.43 -9.53
N ALA A 249 5.91 -18.41 -10.86
CA ALA A 249 7.20 -18.50 -11.54
C ALA A 249 8.12 -17.31 -11.18
N LEU A 250 7.60 -16.08 -11.19
CA LEU A 250 8.40 -14.89 -10.90
C LEU A 250 8.77 -14.80 -9.42
N ILE A 251 7.86 -15.13 -8.50
CA ILE A 251 8.17 -15.17 -7.06
C ILE A 251 9.21 -16.24 -6.78
N THR A 252 9.05 -17.45 -7.35
CA THR A 252 10.02 -18.53 -7.18
C THR A 252 11.39 -18.13 -7.73
N ALA A 253 11.47 -17.54 -8.92
CA ALA A 253 12.71 -17.04 -9.48
C ALA A 253 13.36 -15.99 -8.58
N GLY A 254 12.57 -15.02 -8.06
CA GLY A 254 13.05 -14.01 -7.12
C GLY A 254 13.61 -14.61 -5.83
N LEU A 255 12.96 -15.64 -5.27
CA LEU A 255 13.41 -16.34 -4.06
C LEU A 255 14.68 -17.16 -4.31
N LEU A 256 14.81 -17.80 -5.48
CA LEU A 256 16.03 -18.53 -5.86
C LEU A 256 17.22 -17.59 -6.00
N ILE A 257 17.03 -16.39 -6.57
CA ILE A 257 18.06 -15.37 -6.71
C ILE A 257 18.39 -14.73 -5.34
N GLY A 258 17.38 -14.39 -4.56
CA GLY A 258 17.53 -13.72 -3.26
C GLY A 258 18.05 -14.62 -2.13
N GLY A 259 17.87 -15.93 -2.27
CA GLY A 259 18.38 -16.92 -1.33
C GLY A 259 17.65 -16.96 0.03
N ARG A 260 18.31 -17.60 1.00
CA ARG A 260 17.70 -17.85 2.33
C ARG A 260 17.36 -16.60 3.12
N SER A 261 18.11 -15.51 2.95
CA SER A 261 17.87 -14.26 3.70
C SER A 261 16.51 -13.64 3.35
N TYR A 262 16.11 -13.70 2.09
CA TYR A 262 14.77 -13.24 1.66
C TYR A 262 13.66 -14.14 2.21
N LEU A 263 13.83 -15.46 2.17
CA LEU A 263 12.84 -16.37 2.73
C LEU A 263 12.69 -16.15 4.25
N THR A 264 13.81 -15.99 4.96
CA THR A 264 13.80 -15.66 6.39
C THR A 264 13.06 -14.35 6.65
N GLY A 265 13.34 -13.31 5.87
CA GLY A 265 12.67 -12.01 6.00
C GLY A 265 11.17 -12.10 5.75
N ILE A 266 10.73 -12.80 4.72
CA ILE A 266 9.30 -13.03 4.46
C ILE A 266 8.65 -13.71 5.66
N VAL A 267 9.23 -14.80 6.16
CA VAL A 267 8.68 -15.54 7.31
C VAL A 267 8.59 -14.63 8.54
N GLN A 268 9.65 -13.89 8.87
CA GLN A 268 9.69 -13.03 10.06
C GLN A 268 8.72 -11.86 9.99
N THR A 269 8.53 -11.27 8.82
CA THR A 269 7.69 -10.07 8.66
C THR A 269 6.22 -10.39 8.32
N THR A 270 5.90 -11.65 8.03
CA THR A 270 4.52 -12.11 7.72
C THR A 270 4.04 -13.15 8.73
N VAL A 271 4.46 -14.41 8.59
CA VAL A 271 3.93 -15.56 9.35
C VAL A 271 4.34 -15.51 10.82
N ALA A 272 5.60 -15.20 11.09
CA ALA A 272 6.17 -15.14 12.44
C ALA A 272 6.06 -13.73 13.07
N ARG A 273 5.31 -12.82 12.46
CA ARG A 273 5.11 -11.48 13.00
C ARG A 273 4.41 -11.55 14.35
N VAL A 274 5.03 -10.95 15.36
CA VAL A 274 4.49 -10.95 16.72
C VAL A 274 3.27 -10.05 16.81
N ALA A 275 2.25 -10.53 17.52
CA ALA A 275 1.04 -9.76 17.77
C ALA A 275 1.32 -8.55 18.69
N GLY A 276 0.69 -7.45 18.39
CA GLY A 276 0.72 -6.24 19.24
C GLY A 276 -0.23 -6.35 20.45
N GLY A 277 -0.44 -5.24 21.15
CA GLY A 277 -1.30 -5.16 22.34
C GLY A 277 -2.70 -4.56 22.09
N GLN A 278 -3.05 -4.24 20.85
CA GLN A 278 -4.31 -3.57 20.53
C GLN A 278 -5.49 -4.55 20.48
N SER A 279 -6.67 -4.12 20.90
CA SER A 279 -7.85 -4.98 20.72
C SER A 279 -8.24 -5.09 19.24
N PRO A 280 -8.67 -6.27 18.74
CA PRO A 280 -9.15 -6.40 17.36
C PRO A 280 -10.25 -5.42 17.01
N LEU A 281 -11.14 -5.14 17.98
CA LEU A 281 -12.24 -4.21 17.77
C LEU A 281 -11.76 -2.77 17.58
N SER A 282 -10.74 -2.32 18.34
CA SER A 282 -10.17 -0.98 18.14
C SER A 282 -9.51 -0.83 16.78
N VAL A 283 -8.81 -1.89 16.30
CA VAL A 283 -8.22 -1.91 14.95
C VAL A 283 -9.30 -1.77 13.87
N LEU A 284 -10.38 -2.57 14.00
CA LEU A 284 -11.50 -2.50 13.04
C LEU A 284 -12.25 -1.17 13.11
N ALA A 285 -12.42 -0.59 14.31
CA ALA A 285 -13.04 0.72 14.48
C ALA A 285 -12.21 1.84 13.83
N SER A 286 -10.86 1.78 13.94
CA SER A 286 -9.98 2.72 13.25
C SER A 286 -10.10 2.60 11.72
N ALA A 287 -10.05 1.39 11.18
CA ALA A 287 -10.23 1.15 9.74
C ALA A 287 -11.60 1.65 9.25
N TRP A 288 -12.66 1.39 10.03
CA TRP A 288 -14.02 1.86 9.76
C TRP A 288 -14.08 3.39 9.69
N SER A 289 -13.47 4.09 10.65
CA SER A 289 -13.49 5.56 10.68
C SER A 289 -12.87 6.20 9.43
N TRP A 290 -11.98 5.48 8.73
CA TRP A 290 -11.32 5.96 7.51
C TRP A 290 -12.02 5.53 6.22
N THR A 291 -12.74 4.40 6.21
CA THR A 291 -13.26 3.78 4.99
C THR A 291 -14.78 3.62 4.96
N ALA A 292 -15.50 3.97 6.02
CA ALA A 292 -16.94 3.70 6.19
C ALA A 292 -17.78 4.14 4.98
N VAL A 293 -17.55 5.34 4.44
CA VAL A 293 -18.30 5.86 3.28
C VAL A 293 -18.17 4.93 2.08
N VAL A 294 -16.95 4.50 1.76
CA VAL A 294 -16.69 3.60 0.64
C VAL A 294 -17.28 2.22 0.89
N VAL A 295 -17.13 1.68 2.11
CA VAL A 295 -17.63 0.34 2.47
C VAL A 295 -19.16 0.30 2.45
N ILE A 296 -19.84 1.30 3.03
CA ILE A 296 -21.30 1.38 3.03
C ILE A 296 -21.83 1.42 1.59
N LEU A 297 -21.26 2.28 0.75
CA LEU A 297 -21.65 2.38 -0.66
C LEU A 297 -21.33 1.09 -1.44
N ALA A 298 -20.19 0.43 -1.15
CA ALA A 298 -19.84 -0.82 -1.80
C ALA A 298 -20.84 -1.93 -1.44
N VAL A 299 -21.21 -2.04 -0.17
CA VAL A 299 -22.25 -2.99 0.28
C VAL A 299 -23.59 -2.66 -0.36
N ALA A 300 -23.98 -1.38 -0.44
CA ALA A 300 -25.19 -0.96 -1.15
C ALA A 300 -25.14 -1.40 -2.64
N GLY A 301 -23.99 -1.32 -3.30
CA GLY A 301 -23.80 -1.79 -4.67
C GLY A 301 -24.07 -3.30 -4.83
N VAL A 302 -23.60 -4.11 -3.88
CA VAL A 302 -23.87 -5.55 -3.84
C VAL A 302 -25.38 -5.82 -3.68
N VAL A 303 -26.01 -5.15 -2.72
CA VAL A 303 -27.47 -5.30 -2.43
C VAL A 303 -28.29 -4.90 -3.65
N ILE A 304 -27.99 -3.76 -4.27
CA ILE A 304 -28.69 -3.29 -5.48
C ILE A 304 -28.57 -4.32 -6.60
N SER A 305 -27.35 -4.82 -6.88
CA SER A 305 -27.13 -5.84 -7.92
C SER A 305 -27.95 -7.12 -7.66
N TRP A 306 -28.02 -7.54 -6.40
CA TRP A 306 -28.78 -8.71 -6.00
C TRP A 306 -30.30 -8.49 -6.15
N VAL A 307 -30.82 -7.37 -5.68
CA VAL A 307 -32.26 -7.01 -5.78
C VAL A 307 -32.70 -6.83 -7.23
N GLU A 308 -31.87 -6.17 -8.05
CA GLU A 308 -32.14 -5.98 -9.48
C GLU A 308 -31.90 -7.24 -10.31
N ARG A 309 -31.47 -8.35 -9.72
CA ARG A 309 -31.21 -9.62 -10.39
C ARG A 309 -30.28 -9.49 -11.59
N GLN A 310 -29.19 -8.70 -11.45
CA GLN A 310 -28.20 -8.44 -12.51
C GLN A 310 -27.38 -9.68 -12.94
N GLY A 311 -27.65 -10.83 -12.32
CA GLY A 311 -26.96 -12.09 -12.55
C GLY A 311 -25.91 -12.39 -11.47
N TRP A 312 -25.74 -13.69 -11.17
CA TRP A 312 -24.89 -14.14 -10.07
C TRP A 312 -23.41 -13.69 -10.23
N ALA A 313 -22.86 -13.76 -11.44
CA ALA A 313 -21.46 -13.40 -11.68
C ALA A 313 -21.17 -11.92 -11.36
N GLN A 314 -22.08 -11.03 -11.75
CA GLN A 314 -21.95 -9.60 -11.43
C GLN A 314 -22.12 -9.33 -9.94
N THR A 315 -23.09 -9.96 -9.28
CA THR A 315 -23.29 -9.80 -7.83
C THR A 315 -22.08 -10.31 -7.03
N TRP A 316 -21.52 -11.47 -7.40
CA TRP A 316 -20.31 -11.99 -6.80
C TRP A 316 -19.09 -11.12 -7.09
N LEU A 317 -18.97 -10.54 -8.29
CA LEU A 317 -17.91 -9.60 -8.61
C LEU A 317 -17.95 -8.40 -7.68
N LEU A 318 -19.11 -7.77 -7.52
CA LEU A 318 -19.28 -6.65 -6.60
C LEU A 318 -19.02 -7.05 -5.13
N ALA A 319 -19.45 -8.25 -4.73
CA ALA A 319 -19.21 -8.78 -3.39
C ALA A 319 -17.71 -8.98 -3.11
N VAL A 320 -16.95 -9.53 -4.05
CA VAL A 320 -15.50 -9.68 -3.94
C VAL A 320 -14.80 -8.31 -3.87
N LEU A 321 -15.21 -7.36 -4.72
CA LEU A 321 -14.67 -6.01 -4.71
C LEU A 321 -14.95 -5.28 -3.38
N ALA A 322 -16.17 -5.42 -2.83
CA ALA A 322 -16.52 -4.84 -1.54
C ALA A 322 -15.77 -5.51 -0.38
N ALA A 323 -15.69 -6.86 -0.38
CA ALA A 323 -15.01 -7.64 0.66
C ALA A 323 -13.50 -7.38 0.71
N ALA A 324 -12.89 -6.97 -0.40
CA ALA A 324 -11.47 -6.61 -0.44
C ALA A 324 -11.12 -5.51 0.58
N ALA A 325 -12.06 -4.60 0.92
CA ALA A 325 -11.86 -3.59 1.95
C ALA A 325 -11.59 -4.16 3.35
N LEU A 326 -11.98 -5.41 3.60
CA LEU A 326 -11.83 -6.06 4.90
C LEU A 326 -10.48 -6.79 5.06
N LEU A 327 -9.78 -7.12 3.96
CA LEU A 327 -8.58 -7.97 4.03
C LEU A 327 -7.47 -7.35 4.90
N GLY A 328 -7.10 -6.10 4.64
CA GLY A 328 -6.10 -5.39 5.44
C GLY A 328 -6.53 -5.22 6.90
N PRO A 329 -7.74 -4.67 7.18
CA PRO A 329 -8.25 -4.54 8.55
C PRO A 329 -8.32 -5.85 9.33
N LEU A 330 -8.78 -6.94 8.72
CA LEU A 330 -8.86 -8.25 9.39
C LEU A 330 -7.47 -8.82 9.71
N GLU A 331 -6.52 -8.68 8.79
CA GLU A 331 -5.14 -9.10 9.05
C GLU A 331 -4.50 -8.29 10.18
N GLN A 332 -4.69 -6.97 10.20
CA GLN A 332 -4.18 -6.12 11.28
C GLN A 332 -4.89 -6.40 12.63
N ALA A 333 -6.20 -6.69 12.60
CA ALA A 333 -6.93 -7.12 13.78
C ALA A 333 -6.42 -8.47 14.33
N ARG A 334 -6.11 -9.42 13.43
CA ARG A 334 -5.45 -10.70 13.79
C ARG A 334 -4.09 -10.48 14.45
N LEU A 335 -3.34 -9.49 13.97
CA LEU A 335 -2.03 -9.11 14.50
C LEU A 335 -2.11 -8.18 15.71
N HIS A 336 -3.31 -7.82 16.18
CA HIS A 336 -3.49 -6.93 17.32
C HIS A 336 -2.72 -5.61 17.22
N THR A 337 -2.67 -4.99 16.02
CA THR A 337 -1.88 -3.78 15.78
C THR A 337 -2.56 -2.79 14.84
N ILE A 338 -2.49 -1.50 15.17
CA ILE A 338 -2.87 -0.40 14.25
C ILE A 338 -1.65 0.13 13.46
N ALA A 339 -0.46 -0.33 13.79
CA ALA A 339 0.75 0.07 13.06
C ALA A 339 0.61 -0.30 11.58
N SER A 340 0.80 0.67 10.71
CA SER A 340 0.63 0.54 9.25
C SER A 340 -0.81 0.24 8.76
N LEU A 341 -1.83 0.26 9.62
CA LEU A 341 -3.22 0.04 9.22
C LEU A 341 -3.67 1.06 8.16
N ASN A 342 -3.33 2.35 8.34
CA ASN A 342 -3.60 3.43 7.39
C ASN A 342 -3.01 3.18 6.00
N LYS A 343 -1.90 2.43 5.89
CA LYS A 343 -1.29 2.04 4.62
C LYS A 343 -2.05 0.87 3.98
N HIS A 344 -2.41 -0.15 4.75
CA HIS A 344 -3.01 -1.38 4.25
C HIS A 344 -4.47 -1.21 3.81
N VAL A 345 -5.23 -0.30 4.41
CA VAL A 345 -6.63 -0.04 4.00
C VAL A 345 -6.72 0.52 2.58
N GLY A 346 -5.69 1.21 2.09
CA GLY A 346 -5.66 1.79 0.74
C GLY A 346 -5.81 0.75 -0.38
N LEU A 347 -5.18 -0.43 -0.23
CA LEU A 347 -5.28 -1.53 -1.19
C LEU A 347 -6.73 -2.04 -1.33
N GLY A 348 -7.38 -2.33 -0.20
CA GLY A 348 -8.76 -2.82 -0.20
C GLY A 348 -9.77 -1.76 -0.64
N ALA A 349 -9.55 -0.51 -0.24
CA ALA A 349 -10.40 0.62 -0.62
C ALA A 349 -10.40 0.86 -2.13
N TRP A 350 -9.30 0.59 -2.84
CA TRP A 350 -9.24 0.69 -4.29
C TRP A 350 -10.28 -0.21 -4.98
N PHE A 351 -10.40 -1.46 -4.55
CA PHE A 351 -11.39 -2.40 -5.07
C PHE A 351 -12.81 -2.01 -4.66
N ALA A 352 -13.01 -1.71 -3.38
CA ALA A 352 -14.33 -1.36 -2.85
C ALA A 352 -14.88 -0.07 -3.49
N ALA A 353 -14.02 0.88 -3.85
CA ALA A 353 -14.44 2.10 -4.55
C ALA A 353 -15.12 1.82 -5.89
N ILE A 354 -14.75 0.74 -6.60
CA ILE A 354 -15.44 0.33 -7.85
C ILE A 354 -16.90 -0.02 -7.54
N ALA A 355 -17.14 -0.82 -6.49
CA ALA A 355 -18.49 -1.21 -6.10
C ALA A 355 -19.28 -0.01 -5.52
N ALA A 356 -18.62 0.90 -4.81
CA ALA A 356 -19.22 2.14 -4.33
C ALA A 356 -19.65 3.06 -5.47
N GLY A 357 -18.80 3.23 -6.49
CA GLY A 357 -19.13 4.00 -7.69
C GLY A 357 -20.30 3.41 -8.47
N TYR A 358 -20.37 2.07 -8.55
CA TYR A 358 -21.54 1.38 -9.11
C TYR A 358 -22.81 1.71 -8.33
N ALA A 359 -22.80 1.65 -6.99
CA ALA A 359 -23.96 1.99 -6.18
C ALA A 359 -24.48 3.40 -6.47
N VAL A 360 -23.58 4.39 -6.46
CA VAL A 360 -23.94 5.79 -6.74
C VAL A 360 -24.52 5.93 -8.15
N ASP A 361 -23.94 5.25 -9.16
CA ASP A 361 -24.48 5.22 -10.50
C ASP A 361 -25.92 4.68 -10.55
N ARG A 362 -26.19 3.60 -9.81
CA ARG A 362 -27.55 3.00 -9.74
C ARG A 362 -28.53 3.91 -9.00
N PHE A 363 -28.15 4.54 -7.89
CA PHE A 363 -29.00 5.53 -7.22
C PHE A 363 -29.39 6.69 -8.14
N ILE A 364 -28.43 7.22 -8.91
CA ILE A 364 -28.72 8.28 -9.87
C ILE A 364 -29.62 7.77 -11.00
N ALA A 365 -29.39 6.55 -11.48
CA ALA A 365 -30.21 5.94 -12.55
C ALA A 365 -31.65 5.64 -12.12
N ALA A 366 -31.91 5.43 -10.83
CA ALA A 366 -33.26 5.23 -10.28
C ALA A 366 -34.11 6.50 -10.27
N ALA A 367 -33.49 7.69 -10.34
CA ALA A 367 -34.22 8.95 -10.45
C ALA A 367 -34.87 9.10 -11.83
N PRO A 368 -36.06 9.69 -11.93
CA PRO A 368 -36.71 9.96 -13.21
C PRO A 368 -35.78 10.74 -14.17
N ALA A 369 -35.78 10.34 -15.43
CA ALA A 369 -34.92 10.96 -16.45
C ALA A 369 -35.16 12.48 -16.58
N GLY A 370 -34.12 13.24 -16.92
CA GLY A 370 -34.18 14.67 -17.09
C GLY A 370 -33.76 15.45 -15.84
N ARG A 371 -34.55 16.45 -15.41
CA ARG A 371 -34.18 17.39 -14.33
C ARG A 371 -33.94 16.69 -12.97
N ALA A 372 -34.78 15.73 -12.61
CA ALA A 372 -34.65 14.98 -11.37
C ALA A 372 -33.32 14.21 -11.30
N GLN A 373 -32.96 13.53 -12.38
CA GLN A 373 -31.67 12.80 -12.47
C GLN A 373 -30.47 13.76 -12.37
N ALA A 374 -30.55 14.93 -13.05
CA ALA A 374 -29.50 15.96 -12.96
C ALA A 374 -29.34 16.51 -11.54
N LEU A 375 -30.45 16.76 -10.83
CA LEU A 375 -30.44 17.20 -9.43
C LEU A 375 -29.85 16.13 -8.50
N THR A 376 -30.24 14.85 -8.69
CA THR A 376 -29.67 13.73 -7.91
C THR A 376 -28.16 13.62 -8.16
N MET A 377 -27.70 13.71 -9.41
CA MET A 377 -26.28 13.77 -9.73
C MET A 377 -25.56 14.92 -9.01
N GLY A 378 -26.15 16.14 -9.08
CA GLY A 378 -25.63 17.33 -8.38
C GLY A 378 -25.54 17.13 -6.86
N ALA A 379 -26.56 16.51 -6.26
CA ALA A 379 -26.57 16.22 -4.83
C ALA A 379 -25.41 15.25 -4.44
N PHE A 380 -25.16 14.20 -5.21
CA PHE A 380 -24.02 13.30 -4.95
C PHE A 380 -22.67 14.00 -5.15
N VAL A 381 -22.55 14.89 -6.13
CA VAL A 381 -21.32 15.71 -6.31
C VAL A 381 -21.10 16.63 -5.11
N VAL A 382 -22.14 17.31 -4.62
CA VAL A 382 -22.06 18.15 -3.42
C VAL A 382 -21.72 17.30 -2.18
N ALA A 383 -22.29 16.10 -2.07
CA ALA A 383 -22.02 15.18 -0.96
C ALA A 383 -20.53 14.75 -0.90
N LEU A 384 -19.76 14.84 -2.00
CA LEU A 384 -18.31 14.58 -1.99
C LEU A 384 -17.53 15.59 -1.13
N VAL A 385 -18.10 16.76 -0.79
CA VAL A 385 -17.46 17.71 0.13
C VAL A 385 -17.16 17.08 1.48
N PHE A 386 -18.05 16.20 1.96
CA PHE A 386 -17.84 15.50 3.24
C PHE A 386 -16.60 14.58 3.22
N PRO A 387 -16.47 13.58 2.31
CA PRO A 387 -15.27 12.75 2.26
C PRO A 387 -13.99 13.53 1.90
N VAL A 388 -14.08 14.63 1.14
CA VAL A 388 -12.93 15.53 0.89
C VAL A 388 -12.44 16.16 2.19
N SER A 389 -13.35 16.74 2.99
CA SER A 389 -13.00 17.38 4.26
C SER A 389 -12.45 16.37 5.26
N LEU A 390 -13.11 15.22 5.38
CA LEU A 390 -12.70 14.12 6.26
C LEU A 390 -11.31 13.59 5.89
N GLY A 391 -11.09 13.27 4.62
CA GLY A 391 -9.81 12.76 4.14
C GLY A 391 -8.70 13.79 4.25
N ALA A 392 -9.01 15.07 4.04
CA ALA A 392 -8.07 16.16 4.23
C ALA A 392 -7.60 16.28 5.69
N SER A 393 -8.49 16.16 6.66
CA SER A 393 -8.13 16.20 8.09
C SER A 393 -7.37 14.95 8.53
N GLN A 394 -7.84 13.76 8.12
CA GLN A 394 -7.19 12.48 8.44
C GLN A 394 -5.77 12.41 7.87
N SER A 395 -5.59 12.78 6.60
CA SER A 395 -4.27 12.75 5.96
C SER A 395 -3.28 13.72 6.61
N TRP A 396 -3.74 14.86 7.09
CA TRP A 396 -2.92 15.78 7.87
C TRP A 396 -2.48 15.12 9.19
N ALA A 397 -3.42 14.55 9.95
CA ALA A 397 -3.11 13.85 11.18
C ALA A 397 -2.09 12.72 10.95
N PHE A 398 -2.29 11.87 9.93
CA PHE A 398 -1.32 10.80 9.60
C PHE A 398 0.08 11.32 9.23
N SER A 399 0.18 12.53 8.66
CA SER A 399 1.45 13.09 8.18
C SER A 399 2.16 13.98 9.20
N THR A 400 1.60 14.12 10.40
CA THR A 400 2.15 14.89 11.51
C THR A 400 2.15 14.11 12.83
N ASP A 401 1.94 12.78 12.76
CA ASP A 401 1.80 11.87 13.91
C ASP A 401 3.15 11.35 14.44
N TRP A 402 4.26 11.96 14.04
CA TRP A 402 5.60 11.58 14.53
C TRP A 402 6.42 12.80 14.88
N GLN A 403 7.55 12.54 15.54
CA GLN A 403 8.43 13.55 16.06
C GLN A 403 9.16 14.29 14.95
N ASN A 404 9.17 15.63 14.99
CA ASN A 404 10.04 16.42 14.13
C ASN A 404 11.50 16.32 14.63
N ALA A 405 12.33 15.68 13.83
CA ALA A 405 13.71 15.39 14.20
C ALA A 405 14.70 16.53 13.89
N SER A 406 14.25 17.67 13.34
CA SER A 406 15.16 18.73 12.85
C SER A 406 16.12 19.22 13.91
N SER A 407 15.63 19.51 15.12
CA SER A 407 16.47 19.99 16.23
C SER A 407 17.46 18.94 16.72
N PHE A 408 17.01 17.67 16.79
CA PHE A 408 17.87 16.55 17.13
C PHE A 408 19.00 16.38 16.10
N ILE A 409 18.69 16.36 14.82
CA ILE A 409 19.66 16.21 13.74
C ILE A 409 20.68 17.36 13.73
N ALA A 410 20.24 18.60 13.95
CA ALA A 410 21.14 19.75 14.01
C ALA A 410 22.20 19.62 15.11
N ILE A 411 21.80 19.16 16.30
CA ILE A 411 22.71 18.99 17.45
C ILE A 411 23.56 17.72 17.29
N PHE A 412 22.98 16.64 16.75
CA PHE A 412 23.65 15.35 16.64
C PHE A 412 24.67 15.29 15.50
N ARG A 413 24.48 16.07 14.43
CA ARG A 413 25.36 16.10 13.24
C ARG A 413 26.84 16.26 13.57
N PRO A 414 27.31 17.31 14.29
CA PRO A 414 28.74 17.46 14.57
C PRO A 414 29.30 16.33 15.42
N LEU A 415 28.49 15.65 16.22
CA LEU A 415 28.92 14.54 17.08
C LEU A 415 29.12 13.25 16.27
N ALA A 416 28.27 13.02 15.27
CA ALA A 416 28.34 11.84 14.42
C ALA A 416 29.40 11.96 13.32
N ASP A 417 29.51 13.14 12.68
CA ASP A 417 30.35 13.34 11.49
C ASP A 417 31.84 13.55 11.86
N ASN A 418 32.12 14.20 12.99
CA ASN A 418 33.50 14.52 13.43
C ASN A 418 34.17 13.40 14.25
N GLY A 419 33.44 12.34 14.60
CA GLY A 419 33.93 11.23 15.41
C GLY A 419 34.05 9.92 14.63
N ASN A 420 35.03 9.08 15.04
CA ASN A 420 35.19 7.73 14.51
C ASN A 420 34.61 6.64 15.43
N GLY A 421 34.02 7.02 16.56
CA GLY A 421 33.47 6.09 17.54
C GLY A 421 32.12 5.49 17.16
N HIS A 422 31.71 4.48 17.91
CA HIS A 422 30.40 3.87 17.76
C HIS A 422 29.30 4.75 18.35
N LEU A 423 28.13 4.73 17.74
CA LEU A 423 26.98 5.55 18.11
C LEU A 423 25.84 4.63 18.55
N LEU A 424 25.17 4.95 19.65
CA LEU A 424 23.93 4.30 20.09
C LEU A 424 22.80 5.33 20.02
N VAL A 425 21.82 5.09 19.19
CA VAL A 425 20.60 5.91 19.08
C VAL A 425 19.40 5.01 19.25
N GLU A 426 18.41 5.39 20.06
CA GLU A 426 17.24 4.55 20.32
C GLU A 426 16.59 4.05 19.02
N ASP A 427 16.26 4.98 18.09
CA ASP A 427 16.00 4.66 16.68
C ASP A 427 17.02 5.38 15.79
N ALA A 428 17.96 4.61 15.24
CA ALA A 428 19.01 5.15 14.40
C ALA A 428 18.56 5.47 12.96
N SER A 429 17.37 5.10 12.55
CA SER A 429 16.89 5.18 11.14
C SER A 429 16.92 6.61 10.63
N ILE A 430 16.33 7.54 11.39
CA ILE A 430 16.24 8.95 11.02
C ILE A 430 17.63 9.59 10.95
N ALA A 431 18.47 9.33 11.97
CA ALA A 431 19.82 9.86 12.00
C ALA A 431 20.69 9.34 10.85
N ARG A 432 20.60 8.04 10.53
CA ARG A 432 21.31 7.42 9.39
C ARG A 432 20.92 8.04 8.05
N TYR A 433 19.66 8.42 7.89
CA TYR A 433 19.19 9.04 6.65
C TYR A 433 19.69 10.48 6.49
N TYR A 434 19.60 11.30 7.53
CA TYR A 434 19.95 12.73 7.44
C TYR A 434 21.43 13.04 7.57
N LEU A 435 22.25 12.09 8.05
CA LEU A 435 23.66 12.35 8.34
C LEU A 435 24.61 11.61 7.38
N PRO A 436 25.67 12.27 6.87
CA PRO A 436 26.67 11.63 6.02
C PRO A 436 27.31 10.39 6.66
N ALA A 437 27.51 10.41 8.00
CA ALA A 437 28.00 9.27 8.76
C ALA A 437 27.08 8.02 8.66
N GLY A 438 25.83 8.15 8.19
CA GLY A 438 24.91 7.04 7.97
C GLY A 438 25.41 6.02 6.96
N SER A 439 26.30 6.41 6.02
CA SER A 439 26.95 5.48 5.08
C SER A 439 27.88 4.48 5.79
N GLN A 440 28.41 4.82 6.96
CA GLN A 440 29.25 3.97 7.81
C GLN A 440 28.37 3.20 8.79
N TRP A 441 27.44 2.38 8.27
CA TRP A 441 26.38 1.76 9.05
C TRP A 441 26.88 0.88 10.21
N GLN A 442 28.09 0.33 10.14
CA GLN A 442 28.70 -0.47 11.21
C GLN A 442 28.96 0.33 12.50
N ARG A 443 29.00 1.66 12.41
CA ARG A 443 29.16 2.53 13.59
C ARG A 443 27.86 2.72 14.37
N TRP A 444 26.72 2.39 13.80
CA TRP A 444 25.41 2.72 14.33
C TRP A 444 24.73 1.52 14.97
N SER A 445 24.50 1.62 16.26
CA SER A 445 23.67 0.72 17.03
C SER A 445 22.34 1.38 17.39
N SER A 446 21.33 0.56 17.65
CA SER A 446 20.04 1.00 18.22
C SER A 446 19.75 0.22 19.49
N THR A 447 18.75 0.63 20.26
CA THR A 447 18.30 -0.16 21.42
C THR A 447 17.70 -1.52 21.02
N ARG A 448 17.45 -1.73 19.73
CA ARG A 448 17.01 -3.02 19.20
C ARG A 448 18.16 -3.99 18.90
N ASN A 449 19.36 -3.47 18.61
CA ASN A 449 20.57 -4.27 18.34
C ASN A 449 21.84 -3.43 18.42
N ILE A 450 22.93 -4.04 18.87
CA ILE A 450 24.28 -3.50 18.79
C ILE A 450 24.94 -4.04 17.52
N VAL A 451 25.48 -3.14 16.71
CA VAL A 451 26.22 -3.50 15.50
C VAL A 451 27.71 -3.55 15.85
N LEU A 452 28.36 -4.68 15.58
CA LEU A 452 29.80 -4.85 15.76
C LEU A 452 30.56 -4.32 14.53
N PRO A 453 31.87 -4.03 14.66
CA PRO A 453 32.71 -3.63 13.51
C PRO A 453 32.73 -4.63 12.37
N SER A 454 32.52 -5.94 12.64
CA SER A 454 32.35 -6.99 11.64
C SER A 454 31.05 -6.86 10.84
N GLY A 455 30.09 -6.05 11.31
CA GLY A 455 28.75 -5.96 10.76
C GLY A 455 27.74 -6.95 11.39
N ASP A 456 28.17 -7.78 12.31
CA ASP A 456 27.29 -8.67 13.06
C ASP A 456 26.42 -7.90 14.05
N ASN A 457 25.22 -8.42 14.29
CA ASN A 457 24.28 -7.84 15.25
C ASN A 457 24.24 -8.69 16.52
N ILE A 458 24.38 -8.06 17.68
CA ILE A 458 24.27 -8.71 18.97
C ILE A 458 23.34 -7.92 19.90
N GLY A 459 22.74 -8.62 20.87
CA GLY A 459 21.85 -8.00 21.86
C GLY A 459 20.54 -7.50 21.25
N GLY A 460 19.73 -6.93 22.09
CA GLY A 460 18.42 -6.40 21.74
C GLY A 460 17.28 -7.44 21.75
N PRO A 461 16.04 -6.99 21.65
CA PRO A 461 14.89 -7.87 21.54
C PRO A 461 14.97 -8.65 20.23
N SER A 462 14.83 -9.96 20.30
CA SER A 462 14.96 -10.87 19.14
C SER A 462 13.80 -10.80 18.16
N SER A 463 13.17 -9.66 17.97
CA SER A 463 12.12 -9.54 16.98
C SER A 463 12.03 -8.19 16.33
N THR A 464 11.90 -8.25 15.06
CA THR A 464 11.72 -7.20 14.08
C THR A 464 10.34 -6.53 14.10
N ALA A 465 9.55 -6.68 15.14
CA ALA A 465 8.24 -6.04 15.22
C ALA A 465 7.80 -5.85 16.66
N GLY A 466 8.13 -4.69 17.22
CA GLY A 466 7.38 -4.13 18.37
C GLY A 466 7.31 -4.98 19.63
N VAL A 467 8.29 -5.82 19.93
CA VAL A 467 8.24 -6.72 21.06
C VAL A 467 9.25 -6.35 22.12
N THR A 468 8.73 -6.05 23.27
CA THR A 468 9.36 -6.19 24.59
C THR A 468 9.73 -7.66 24.86
N GLY A 469 10.52 -8.27 24.00
CA GLY A 469 11.12 -9.57 24.28
C GLY A 469 12.33 -9.36 25.17
N ALA A 470 12.51 -10.20 26.19
CA ALA A 470 13.69 -10.25 27.03
C ALA A 470 14.90 -10.71 26.19
N GLY A 471 15.35 -9.87 25.27
CA GLY A 471 16.66 -9.99 24.65
C GLY A 471 17.74 -9.80 25.71
N ASN A 472 18.96 -10.19 25.39
CA ASN A 472 20.10 -10.03 26.32
C ASN A 472 20.43 -8.52 26.54
N THR A 473 19.64 -7.84 27.36
CA THR A 473 19.81 -6.42 27.69
C THR A 473 21.10 -6.15 28.45
N GLY A 474 21.67 -7.17 29.09
CA GLY A 474 22.96 -7.09 29.80
C GLY A 474 24.14 -6.72 28.90
N VAL A 475 24.04 -7.00 27.61
CA VAL A 475 25.07 -6.62 26.62
C VAL A 475 25.23 -5.10 26.55
N PHE A 476 24.15 -4.33 26.62
CA PHE A 476 24.23 -2.85 26.62
C PHE A 476 25.00 -2.33 27.84
N SER A 477 24.74 -2.91 29.01
CA SER A 477 25.45 -2.54 30.25
C SER A 477 26.96 -2.80 30.14
N GLU A 478 27.35 -3.94 29.56
CA GLU A 478 28.75 -4.30 29.33
C GLU A 478 29.44 -3.33 28.36
N PHE A 479 28.82 -3.00 27.24
CA PHE A 479 29.37 -2.09 26.23
C PHE A 479 29.48 -0.65 26.76
N ILE A 480 28.51 -0.19 27.55
CA ILE A 480 28.54 1.11 28.21
C ILE A 480 29.65 1.16 29.26
N ALA A 481 29.82 0.11 30.07
CA ALA A 481 30.88 0.05 31.08
C ALA A 481 32.28 0.18 30.46
N ARG A 482 32.47 -0.37 29.26
CA ARG A 482 33.73 -0.30 28.48
C ARG A 482 33.92 1.00 27.71
N GLY A 483 32.94 1.93 27.69
CA GLY A 483 33.01 3.15 26.90
C GLY A 483 32.95 2.92 25.38
N TYR A 484 32.31 1.84 24.94
CA TYR A 484 32.23 1.46 23.52
C TYR A 484 31.55 2.51 22.64
N PHE A 485 30.49 3.11 23.16
CA PHE A 485 29.76 4.16 22.45
C PHE A 485 30.34 5.53 22.72
N SER A 486 30.78 6.23 21.69
CA SER A 486 31.27 7.62 21.81
C SER A 486 30.11 8.59 22.08
N VAL A 487 28.93 8.30 21.55
CA VAL A 487 27.71 9.09 21.75
C VAL A 487 26.52 8.15 21.94
N VAL A 488 25.65 8.48 22.89
CA VAL A 488 24.38 7.80 23.14
C VAL A 488 23.25 8.83 23.07
N ALA A 489 22.17 8.55 22.34
CA ALA A 489 20.98 9.39 22.27
C ALA A 489 19.73 8.54 22.48
N LEU A 490 18.93 8.89 23.49
CA LEU A 490 17.69 8.20 23.83
C LEU A 490 16.53 9.20 23.88
N ASN A 491 15.37 8.80 23.39
CA ASN A 491 14.14 9.58 23.46
C ASN A 491 13.03 8.93 24.30
N PHE A 492 13.28 7.74 24.83
CA PHE A 492 12.39 6.99 25.75
C PHE A 492 11.01 6.68 25.16
N ALA A 493 10.94 6.46 23.87
CA ALA A 493 9.69 6.23 23.14
C ALA A 493 9.46 4.73 22.82
N ASP A 494 10.43 4.10 22.16
CA ASP A 494 10.28 2.75 21.60
C ASP A 494 10.60 1.62 22.58
N THR A 495 11.67 1.81 23.38
CA THR A 495 12.23 0.78 24.29
C THR A 495 12.36 1.30 25.73
N THR A 496 11.34 1.98 26.22
CA THR A 496 11.34 2.74 27.47
C THR A 496 11.98 2.01 28.66
N ALA A 497 11.70 0.72 28.87
CA ALA A 497 12.27 -0.05 29.96
C ALA A 497 13.80 -0.23 29.82
N LEU A 498 14.26 -0.56 28.60
CA LEU A 498 15.69 -0.67 28.29
C LEU A 498 16.39 0.69 28.35
N ASP A 499 15.75 1.74 27.90
CA ASP A 499 16.29 3.11 27.93
C ASP A 499 16.53 3.59 29.34
N HIS A 500 15.64 3.27 30.27
CA HIS A 500 15.84 3.55 31.69
C HIS A 500 17.02 2.75 32.28
N GLN A 501 17.21 1.48 31.86
CA GLN A 501 18.36 0.68 32.23
C GLN A 501 19.66 1.31 31.69
N ILE A 502 19.70 1.60 30.38
CA ILE A 502 20.83 2.25 29.72
C ILE A 502 21.17 3.59 30.43
N ARG A 503 20.16 4.41 30.70
CA ARG A 503 20.35 5.66 31.44
C ARG A 503 20.95 5.44 32.83
N ALA A 504 20.58 4.38 33.55
CA ALA A 504 21.15 4.04 34.85
C ALA A 504 22.63 3.62 34.71
N ASP A 505 22.95 2.86 33.64
CA ASP A 505 24.33 2.45 33.36
C ASP A 505 25.23 3.64 32.97
N LEU A 506 24.71 4.55 32.12
CA LEU A 506 25.40 5.79 31.77
C LEU A 506 25.71 6.68 33.00
N ARG A 507 24.79 6.71 33.98
CA ARG A 507 25.01 7.45 35.23
C ARG A 507 26.08 6.79 36.11
N ARG A 508 26.23 5.48 36.08
CA ARG A 508 27.26 4.74 36.82
C ARG A 508 28.64 4.91 36.20
N ASN A 509 28.70 5.03 34.88
CA ASN A 509 29.96 5.32 34.19
C ASN A 509 30.16 6.84 34.07
N HIS A 510 30.94 7.40 34.98
CA HIS A 510 31.19 8.84 35.10
C HIS A 510 31.85 9.49 33.87
N HIS A 511 32.36 8.70 32.94
CA HIS A 511 32.90 9.20 31.68
C HIS A 511 31.80 9.64 30.71
N TYR A 512 30.55 9.22 30.89
CA TYR A 512 29.44 9.71 30.09
C TYR A 512 28.85 10.99 30.65
N LYS A 513 28.91 12.08 29.90
CA LYS A 513 28.33 13.38 30.26
C LYS A 513 27.11 13.69 29.38
N ILE A 514 26.06 14.23 29.98
CA ILE A 514 24.95 14.79 29.22
C ILE A 514 25.46 16.09 28.59
N ILE A 515 25.40 16.14 27.26
CA ILE A 515 25.83 17.31 26.47
C ILE A 515 24.67 18.09 25.90
N ALA A 516 23.51 17.45 25.74
CA ALA A 516 22.29 18.11 25.27
C ALA A 516 21.04 17.39 25.75
N VAL A 517 19.98 18.17 25.95
CA VAL A 517 18.60 17.72 26.14
C VAL A 517 17.76 18.47 25.14
N VAL A 518 17.22 17.76 24.13
CA VAL A 518 16.53 18.35 22.99
C VAL A 518 15.05 18.01 23.11
N PRO A 519 14.19 18.97 23.44
CA PRO A 519 12.75 18.72 23.48
C PRO A 519 12.22 18.44 22.07
N TYR A 520 11.32 17.49 21.97
CA TYR A 520 10.48 17.29 20.82
C TYR A 520 9.03 17.26 21.30
N GLY A 521 8.15 17.97 20.62
CA GLY A 521 6.73 17.92 20.91
C GLY A 521 6.05 17.01 19.93
N THR A 522 5.37 15.99 20.41
CA THR A 522 4.26 15.39 19.69
C THR A 522 3.03 15.54 20.56
N GLU A 523 1.97 16.07 20.02
CA GLU A 523 0.71 16.17 20.75
C GLU A 523 -0.03 14.81 20.80
N VAL A 524 0.60 13.76 20.23
CA VAL A 524 -0.03 12.45 20.05
C VAL A 524 0.27 11.54 21.23
N PRO A 525 -0.74 11.14 22.01
CA PRO A 525 -0.60 10.07 22.98
C PRO A 525 -0.25 8.73 22.27
N PRO A 526 0.61 7.89 22.83
CA PRO A 526 1.16 7.93 24.18
C PRO A 526 2.47 8.70 24.34
N LEU A 527 3.05 9.26 23.27
CA LEU A 527 4.40 9.79 23.30
C LEU A 527 4.51 11.12 24.07
N GLY A 528 3.44 11.94 24.10
CA GLY A 528 3.40 13.20 24.82
C GLY A 528 4.56 14.15 24.46
N GLN A 529 4.85 15.13 25.32
CA GLN A 529 6.07 15.92 25.23
C GLN A 529 7.24 15.10 25.74
N GLY A 530 8.25 14.88 24.90
CA GLY A 530 9.45 14.14 25.23
C GLY A 530 10.72 14.89 24.89
N THR A 531 11.84 14.31 25.22
CA THR A 531 13.16 14.89 24.97
C THR A 531 14.13 13.82 24.51
N TYR A 532 14.94 14.14 23.50
CA TYR A 532 16.19 13.40 23.28
C TYR A 532 17.18 13.83 24.34
N VAL A 533 17.75 12.87 25.07
CA VAL A 533 18.88 13.10 25.95
C VAL A 533 20.12 12.54 25.26
N ILE A 534 21.16 13.35 25.12
CA ILE A 534 22.39 13.00 24.41
C ILE A 534 23.56 13.00 25.40
N TRP A 535 24.24 11.86 25.46
CA TRP A 535 25.46 11.67 26.23
C TRP A 535 26.65 11.53 25.31
N ARG A 536 27.78 12.04 25.75
CA ARG A 536 29.08 11.86 25.11
C ARG A 536 30.03 11.18 26.10
N TYR A 537 30.82 10.24 25.58
CA TYR A 537 31.92 9.63 26.33
C TYR A 537 33.12 10.54 26.32
N GLU A 538 33.67 10.84 27.50
CA GLU A 538 34.86 11.62 27.72
C GLU A 538 35.84 10.74 28.55
N PRO A 539 36.88 10.14 27.90
CA PRO A 539 37.80 9.17 28.53
C PRO A 539 38.64 9.72 29.68
#